data_a67c30d1e354418dbd2ba47dec5e13e3
#
_entry.id   a67c30d1e354418dbd2ba47dec5e13e3
#
_cell.length_a   1.000
_cell.length_b   1.000
_cell.length_c   1.000
_cell.angle_alpha   90.00
_cell.angle_beta   90.00
_cell.angle_gamma   90.00
#
_symmetry.space_group_name_H-M   'P 1'
#
loop_
_entity.id
_entity.type
_entity.pdbx_description
1 polymer ?
#
loop_
_entity_poly.entity_id
_entity_poly.type
_entity_poly.pdbx_seq_one_letter_code
_entity_poly.pdbx_strand_id
1 'polypeptide(L)'
;MGPTSGRAGNSNSTLNDRISQMSPVLEAFGNAQTVMNHNSSRFGKYLEISFTSSGGVAGGTLSDYLLERSRVVSHARGERSFHVFYYLAAGLEPAKKETYRVGPALSFQYLKMNDTSVDVAQNTAMWKEMTVRPPHTPSRAPWTLQFQFAS
;
A
#
# COMPACT_ATOMS: atom_id res chain seq x y z
N MET A 1 -41.11 30.66 -10.54
CA MET A 1 -39.89 30.54 -9.75
C MET A 1 -39.81 29.08 -9.24
N GLY A 2 -39.03 28.24 -9.90
CA GLY A 2 -38.85 26.85 -9.53
C GLY A 2 -37.66 26.70 -8.55
N PRO A 3 -37.68 25.75 -7.61
CA PRO A 3 -36.57 25.56 -6.71
C PRO A 3 -35.40 24.89 -7.46
N THR A 4 -34.24 25.49 -7.37
CA THR A 4 -32.97 24.95 -7.86
C THR A 4 -32.61 23.70 -7.05
N SER A 5 -32.60 22.56 -7.73
CA SER A 5 -32.12 21.31 -7.18
C SER A 5 -30.63 21.42 -6.86
N GLY A 6 -30.30 21.53 -5.59
CA GLY A 6 -28.94 21.49 -5.07
C GLY A 6 -28.30 20.15 -5.39
N ARG A 7 -27.20 20.22 -6.08
CA ARG A 7 -26.33 19.12 -6.55
C ARG A 7 -25.68 18.41 -5.36
N ALA A 8 -26.36 17.39 -4.82
CA ALA A 8 -25.78 16.44 -3.84
C ALA A 8 -25.00 15.37 -4.60
N GLY A 9 -23.86 15.72 -5.17
CA GLY A 9 -23.17 14.79 -6.04
C GLY A 9 -21.66 14.93 -6.05
N ASN A 10 -20.96 14.89 -4.89
CA ASN A 10 -19.49 14.75 -4.99
C ASN A 10 -18.76 14.17 -3.76
N SER A 11 -19.44 13.77 -2.70
CA SER A 11 -18.73 13.21 -1.52
C SER A 11 -18.39 11.72 -1.67
N ASN A 12 -19.20 10.95 -2.41
CA ASN A 12 -18.98 9.51 -2.54
C ASN A 12 -17.86 9.14 -3.53
N SER A 13 -17.67 9.93 -4.61
CA SER A 13 -16.59 9.72 -5.56
C SER A 13 -15.21 9.91 -4.90
N THR A 14 -15.05 10.95 -4.10
CA THR A 14 -13.79 11.25 -3.41
C THR A 14 -13.37 10.20 -2.36
N LEU A 15 -14.31 9.51 -1.72
CA LEU A 15 -13.97 8.43 -0.78
C LEU A 15 -13.54 7.16 -1.52
N ASN A 16 -14.31 6.73 -2.53
CA ASN A 16 -13.95 5.58 -3.35
C ASN A 16 -12.58 5.77 -3.99
N ASP A 17 -12.29 6.97 -4.48
CA ASP A 17 -10.98 7.32 -5.02
C ASP A 17 -9.87 7.18 -3.98
N ARG A 18 -10.11 7.63 -2.74
CA ARG A 18 -9.14 7.51 -1.64
C ARG A 18 -8.90 6.07 -1.21
N ILE A 19 -9.97 5.27 -1.09
CA ILE A 19 -9.85 3.83 -0.77
C ILE A 19 -9.06 3.12 -1.87
N SER A 20 -9.35 3.42 -3.14
CA SER A 20 -8.64 2.85 -4.28
C SER A 20 -7.15 3.23 -4.28
N GLN A 21 -6.82 4.46 -3.90
CA GLN A 21 -5.43 4.95 -3.80
C GLN A 21 -4.65 4.34 -2.61
N MET A 22 -5.34 3.85 -1.59
CA MET A 22 -4.70 3.16 -0.47
C MET A 22 -4.30 1.72 -0.81
N SER A 23 -4.99 1.08 -1.76
CA SER A 23 -4.75 -0.32 -2.10
C SER A 23 -3.30 -0.62 -2.52
N PRO A 24 -2.66 0.16 -3.41
CA PRO A 24 -1.26 -0.09 -3.78
C PRO A 24 -0.29 -0.01 -2.59
N VAL A 25 -0.53 0.90 -1.64
CA VAL A 25 0.29 1.01 -0.43
C VAL A 25 0.10 -0.20 0.48
N LEU A 26 -1.15 -0.57 0.75
CA LEU A 26 -1.47 -1.73 1.58
C LEU A 26 -0.94 -3.03 0.97
N GLU A 27 -1.05 -3.19 -0.34
CA GLU A 27 -0.52 -4.35 -1.05
C GLU A 27 1.00 -4.39 -1.02
N ALA A 28 1.67 -3.25 -1.19
CA ALA A 28 3.12 -3.19 -1.10
C ALA A 28 3.65 -3.69 0.25
N PHE A 29 3.00 -3.31 1.35
CA PHE A 29 3.42 -3.65 2.71
C PHE A 29 2.88 -4.98 3.22
N GLY A 30 1.73 -5.44 2.72
CA GLY A 30 1.03 -6.60 3.26
C GLY A 30 0.94 -7.80 2.31
N ASN A 31 1.31 -7.67 1.03
CA ASN A 31 1.26 -8.75 0.06
C ASN A 31 2.67 -9.17 -0.36
N ALA A 32 2.77 -10.42 -0.80
CA ALA A 32 4.00 -11.00 -1.30
C ALA A 32 3.73 -11.99 -2.43
N GLN A 33 4.74 -12.25 -3.25
CA GLN A 33 4.70 -13.33 -4.22
C GLN A 33 4.85 -14.67 -3.50
N THR A 34 3.90 -15.57 -3.79
CA THR A 34 3.97 -17.00 -3.42
C THR A 34 4.03 -17.86 -4.68
N VAL A 35 4.30 -19.16 -4.50
CA VAL A 35 4.29 -20.13 -5.61
C VAL A 35 2.95 -20.15 -6.33
N MET A 36 1.84 -19.98 -5.62
CA MET A 36 0.48 -20.07 -6.14
C MET A 36 -0.11 -18.73 -6.62
N ASN A 37 0.40 -17.61 -6.10
CA ASN A 37 -0.15 -16.29 -6.41
C ASN A 37 0.94 -15.21 -6.31
N HIS A 38 1.12 -14.46 -7.40
CA HIS A 38 2.12 -13.38 -7.44
C HIS A 38 1.78 -12.18 -6.53
N ASN A 39 0.55 -12.06 -6.02
CA ASN A 39 0.09 -10.98 -5.15
C ASN A 39 -0.76 -11.51 -3.99
N SER A 40 -0.18 -12.42 -3.21
CA SER A 40 -0.86 -13.06 -2.08
C SER A 40 -0.89 -12.15 -0.86
N SER A 41 -2.09 -11.85 -0.34
CA SER A 41 -2.24 -11.11 0.93
C SER A 41 -1.73 -11.94 2.09
N ARG A 42 -0.82 -11.33 2.88
CA ARG A 42 -0.18 -11.93 4.06
C ARG A 42 -0.65 -11.29 5.36
N PHE A 43 -1.78 -10.58 5.33
CA PHE A 43 -2.44 -9.97 6.50
C PHE A 43 -3.95 -9.94 6.30
N GLY A 44 -4.69 -9.79 7.39
CA GLY A 44 -6.10 -9.44 7.38
C GLY A 44 -6.27 -7.93 7.45
N LYS A 45 -7.30 -7.39 6.82
CA LYS A 45 -7.67 -5.98 6.92
C LYS A 45 -9.16 -5.84 7.20
N TYR A 46 -9.51 -4.90 8.07
CA TYR A 46 -10.86 -4.53 8.39
C TYR A 46 -11.03 -3.04 8.17
N LEU A 47 -11.98 -2.68 7.32
CA LEU A 47 -12.32 -1.29 7.02
C LEU A 47 -13.65 -0.94 7.68
N GLU A 48 -13.64 -0.02 8.63
CA GLU A 48 -14.81 0.55 9.28
C GLU A 48 -15.14 1.88 8.62
N ILE A 49 -16.35 2.04 8.12
CA ILE A 49 -16.81 3.27 7.47
C ILE A 49 -17.85 3.95 8.34
N SER A 50 -17.58 5.20 8.70
CA SER A 50 -18.49 6.04 9.46
C SER A 50 -19.36 6.89 8.53
N PHE A 51 -20.65 7.00 8.85
CA PHE A 51 -21.61 7.80 8.10
C PHE A 51 -22.13 8.98 8.90
N THR A 52 -22.45 10.07 8.23
CA THR A 52 -23.18 11.21 8.81
C THR A 52 -24.66 10.86 9.00
N SER A 53 -25.38 11.64 9.80
CA SER A 53 -26.84 11.50 9.97
C SER A 53 -27.62 11.67 8.66
N SER A 54 -27.04 12.35 7.66
CA SER A 54 -27.61 12.51 6.32
C SER A 54 -27.26 11.37 5.35
N GLY A 55 -26.58 10.30 5.82
CA GLY A 55 -26.16 9.16 5.01
C GLY A 55 -24.90 9.38 4.17
N GLY A 56 -24.26 10.54 4.29
CA GLY A 56 -22.97 10.79 3.65
C GLY A 56 -21.82 10.12 4.41
N VAL A 57 -20.74 9.75 3.73
CA VAL A 57 -19.57 9.18 4.40
C VAL A 57 -18.82 10.26 5.17
N ALA A 58 -18.66 10.03 6.49
CA ALA A 58 -17.95 10.93 7.39
C ALA A 58 -16.46 10.59 7.49
N GLY A 59 -16.12 9.30 7.38
CA GLY A 59 -14.74 8.85 7.51
C GLY A 59 -14.58 7.34 7.39
N GLY A 60 -13.35 6.85 7.57
CA GLY A 60 -13.06 5.44 7.65
C GLY A 60 -11.81 5.17 8.47
N THR A 61 -11.81 4.05 9.16
CA THR A 61 -10.67 3.54 9.93
C THR A 61 -10.28 2.19 9.36
N LEU A 62 -9.00 2.00 9.08
CA LEU A 62 -8.45 0.74 8.63
C LEU A 62 -7.66 0.12 9.78
N SER A 63 -7.99 -1.13 10.13
CA SER A 63 -7.23 -1.96 11.05
C SER A 63 -6.62 -3.14 10.32
N ASP A 64 -5.35 -3.42 10.58
CA ASP A 64 -4.64 -4.61 10.10
C ASP A 64 -4.45 -5.61 11.24
N TYR A 65 -4.41 -6.89 10.90
CA TYR A 65 -4.19 -7.97 11.85
C TYR A 65 -3.56 -9.19 11.17
N LEU A 66 -2.91 -10.04 11.97
CA LEU A 66 -2.31 -11.30 11.53
C LEU A 66 -1.26 -11.14 10.42
N LEU A 67 -0.49 -10.04 10.42
CA LEU A 67 0.62 -9.88 9.47
C LEU A 67 1.65 -10.99 9.68
N GLU A 68 2.00 -11.71 8.60
CA GLU A 68 3.03 -12.75 8.60
C GLU A 68 4.44 -12.14 8.77
N ARG A 69 4.79 -11.73 9.99
CA ARG A 69 6.06 -11.03 10.29
C ARG A 69 7.30 -11.83 9.94
N SER A 70 7.21 -13.17 10.04
CA SER A 70 8.32 -14.08 9.70
C SER A 70 8.78 -13.95 8.25
N ARG A 71 7.90 -13.53 7.34
CA ARG A 71 8.22 -13.36 5.91
C ARG A 71 9.29 -12.29 5.65
N VAL A 72 9.51 -11.36 6.57
CA VAL A 72 10.59 -10.37 6.47
C VAL A 72 11.96 -11.06 6.44
N VAL A 73 12.12 -12.12 7.22
CA VAL A 73 13.42 -12.80 7.44
C VAL A 73 13.50 -14.19 6.81
N SER A 74 12.36 -14.84 6.54
CA SER A 74 12.29 -16.19 6.00
C SER A 74 11.03 -16.43 5.19
N HIS A 75 11.14 -17.06 4.04
CA HIS A 75 10.03 -17.48 3.19
C HIS A 75 10.40 -18.76 2.42
N ALA A 76 9.43 -19.51 1.93
CA ALA A 76 9.64 -20.75 1.22
C ALA A 76 10.35 -20.53 -0.12
N ARG A 77 10.94 -21.59 -0.66
CA ARG A 77 11.59 -21.56 -1.98
C ARG A 77 10.58 -21.20 -3.06
N GLY A 78 10.94 -20.28 -3.96
CA GLY A 78 10.07 -19.76 -5.01
C GLY A 78 9.13 -18.63 -4.55
N GLU A 79 9.16 -18.28 -3.26
CA GLU A 79 8.41 -17.16 -2.71
C GLU A 79 9.31 -15.94 -2.47
N ARG A 80 8.71 -14.78 -2.20
CA ARG A 80 9.40 -13.53 -1.92
C ARG A 80 9.00 -12.95 -0.57
N SER A 81 9.82 -12.04 -0.07
CA SER A 81 9.42 -11.11 0.98
C SER A 81 8.36 -10.13 0.47
N PHE A 82 7.88 -9.22 1.30
CA PHE A 82 6.87 -8.23 0.93
C PHE A 82 7.31 -7.37 -0.26
N HIS A 83 6.37 -7.00 -1.11
CA HIS A 83 6.63 -6.25 -2.34
C HIS A 83 7.38 -4.94 -2.11
N VAL A 84 7.11 -4.24 -1.01
CA VAL A 84 7.70 -2.94 -0.67
C VAL A 84 9.23 -2.94 -0.74
N PHE A 85 9.90 -4.02 -0.33
CA PHE A 85 11.36 -4.10 -0.36
C PHE A 85 11.91 -4.07 -1.79
N TYR A 86 11.24 -4.77 -2.70
CA TYR A 86 11.63 -4.82 -4.12
C TYR A 86 11.29 -3.52 -4.83
N TYR A 87 10.12 -2.93 -4.54
CA TYR A 87 9.70 -1.64 -5.09
C TYR A 87 10.65 -0.52 -4.66
N LEU A 88 11.00 -0.46 -3.38
CA LEU A 88 11.96 0.51 -2.82
C LEU A 88 13.33 0.38 -3.50
N ALA A 89 13.88 -0.84 -3.57
CA ALA A 89 15.18 -1.08 -4.17
C ALA A 89 15.24 -0.72 -5.66
N ALA A 90 14.14 -0.93 -6.40
CA ALA A 90 14.06 -0.59 -7.81
C ALA A 90 13.79 0.90 -8.06
N GLY A 91 12.79 1.47 -7.37
CA GLY A 91 12.16 2.75 -7.72
C GLY A 91 12.70 3.98 -6.99
N LEU A 92 13.46 3.82 -5.90
CA LEU A 92 14.00 4.95 -5.16
C LEU A 92 15.01 5.75 -6.03
N GLU A 93 14.95 7.07 -5.95
CA GLU A 93 15.84 7.98 -6.66
C GLU A 93 17.33 7.72 -6.31
N PRO A 94 18.26 7.85 -7.26
CA PRO A 94 19.69 7.54 -7.02
C PRO A 94 20.29 8.28 -5.82
N ALA A 95 20.02 9.57 -5.67
CA ALA A 95 20.51 10.37 -4.54
C ALA A 95 20.00 9.85 -3.18
N LYS A 96 18.76 9.40 -3.13
CA LYS A 96 18.18 8.79 -1.92
C LYS A 96 18.72 7.38 -1.68
N LYS A 97 18.97 6.60 -2.74
CA LYS A 97 19.64 5.29 -2.61
C LYS A 97 21.00 5.41 -1.95
N GLU A 98 21.78 6.39 -2.37
CA GLU A 98 23.09 6.67 -1.78
C GLU A 98 22.95 7.08 -0.31
N THR A 99 22.07 8.06 -0.02
CA THR A 99 21.84 8.56 1.35
C THR A 99 21.41 7.46 2.31
N TYR A 100 20.48 6.59 1.87
CA TYR A 100 19.93 5.51 2.71
C TYR A 100 20.68 4.18 2.54
N ARG A 101 21.74 4.14 1.73
CA ARG A 101 22.52 2.94 1.42
C ARG A 101 21.68 1.78 0.88
N VAL A 102 20.70 2.10 0.03
CA VAL A 102 19.82 1.12 -0.60
C VAL A 102 20.45 0.60 -1.89
N GLY A 103 20.95 -0.62 -1.83
CA GLY A 103 21.47 -1.34 -3.01
C GLY A 103 20.37 -2.06 -3.82
N PRO A 104 20.75 -2.82 -4.86
CA PRO A 104 19.84 -3.72 -5.56
C PRO A 104 19.19 -4.72 -4.61
N ALA A 105 17.95 -5.13 -4.87
CA ALA A 105 17.21 -6.02 -3.97
C ALA A 105 17.99 -7.30 -3.61
N LEU A 106 18.61 -7.93 -4.60
CA LEU A 106 19.37 -9.17 -4.41
C LEU A 106 20.73 -8.99 -3.69
N SER A 107 21.16 -7.76 -3.37
CA SER A 107 22.32 -7.54 -2.51
C SER A 107 22.00 -7.74 -1.02
N PHE A 108 20.71 -7.73 -0.66
CA PHE A 108 20.27 -7.96 0.72
C PHE A 108 20.03 -9.44 0.98
N GLN A 109 20.68 -9.98 2.02
CA GLN A 109 20.63 -11.41 2.35
C GLN A 109 19.19 -11.93 2.48
N TYR A 110 18.32 -11.20 3.16
CA TYR A 110 16.93 -11.58 3.39
C TYR A 110 16.02 -11.49 2.15
N LEU A 111 16.47 -10.86 1.06
CA LEU A 111 15.76 -10.80 -0.22
C LEU A 111 16.34 -11.80 -1.24
N LYS A 112 17.58 -12.24 -1.03
CA LYS A 112 18.29 -13.15 -1.93
C LYS A 112 17.93 -14.62 -1.76
N MET A 113 17.29 -14.98 -0.67
CA MET A 113 17.21 -16.37 -0.16
C MET A 113 16.62 -17.41 -1.13
N ASN A 114 15.91 -17.02 -2.19
CA ASN A 114 15.13 -17.98 -2.98
C ASN A 114 15.11 -17.79 -4.50
N ASP A 115 16.18 -17.29 -5.08
CA ASP A 115 16.44 -17.32 -6.53
C ASP A 115 15.23 -16.96 -7.43
N THR A 116 14.52 -15.91 -7.08
CA THR A 116 13.46 -15.37 -7.91
C THR A 116 13.98 -14.23 -8.74
N SER A 117 13.74 -14.26 -10.05
CA SER A 117 14.07 -13.13 -10.94
C SER A 117 13.34 -11.88 -10.49
N VAL A 118 14.05 -10.75 -10.43
CA VAL A 118 13.46 -9.45 -10.04
C VAL A 118 13.23 -8.63 -11.31
N ASP A 119 11.97 -8.42 -11.66
CA ASP A 119 11.61 -7.48 -12.73
C ASP A 119 11.73 -6.03 -12.19
N VAL A 120 12.86 -5.40 -12.55
CA VAL A 120 13.17 -4.03 -12.11
C VAL A 120 12.21 -3.01 -12.73
N ALA A 121 11.78 -3.21 -13.98
CA ALA A 121 10.88 -2.28 -14.67
C ALA A 121 9.49 -2.28 -14.01
N GLN A 122 8.93 -3.45 -13.77
CA GLN A 122 7.66 -3.61 -13.06
C GLN A 122 7.73 -3.03 -11.64
N ASN A 123 8.77 -3.37 -10.88
CA ASN A 123 8.93 -2.86 -9.51
C ASN A 123 9.08 -1.33 -9.46
N THR A 124 9.75 -0.73 -10.46
CA THR A 124 9.85 0.73 -10.58
C THR A 124 8.49 1.37 -10.88
N ALA A 125 7.68 0.75 -11.74
CA ALA A 125 6.33 1.23 -12.04
C ALA A 125 5.44 1.18 -10.79
N MET A 126 5.46 0.07 -10.05
CA MET A 126 4.71 -0.09 -8.80
C MET A 126 5.17 0.88 -7.69
N TRP A 127 6.47 1.17 -7.62
CA TRP A 127 6.99 2.20 -6.72
C TRP A 127 6.42 3.58 -7.04
N LYS A 128 6.37 3.95 -8.31
CA LYS A 128 5.78 5.22 -8.75
C LYS A 128 4.29 5.28 -8.39
N GLU A 129 3.53 4.23 -8.68
CA GLU A 129 2.12 4.16 -8.35
C GLU A 129 1.86 4.34 -6.85
N MET A 130 2.62 3.65 -6.00
CA MET A 130 2.52 3.73 -4.55
C MET A 130 2.89 5.12 -4.01
N THR A 131 3.86 5.82 -4.65
CA THR A 131 4.40 7.10 -4.16
C THR A 131 3.75 8.33 -4.80
N VAL A 132 2.93 8.17 -5.84
CA VAL A 132 2.18 9.29 -6.44
C VAL A 132 1.17 9.81 -5.43
N ARG A 133 1.44 11.01 -4.94
CA ARG A 133 0.49 11.72 -4.07
C ARG A 133 -0.63 12.33 -4.93
N PRO A 134 -1.91 12.07 -4.63
CA PRO A 134 -3.01 12.72 -5.34
C PRO A 134 -2.93 14.24 -5.21
N PRO A 135 -3.24 15.00 -6.27
CA PRO A 135 -3.10 16.45 -6.31
C PRO A 135 -3.97 17.22 -5.28
N HIS A 136 -4.93 16.55 -4.65
CA HIS A 136 -5.88 17.14 -3.70
C HIS A 136 -5.81 16.58 -2.27
N THR A 137 -4.69 15.98 -1.88
CA THR A 137 -4.54 15.55 -0.47
C THR A 137 -4.21 16.77 0.38
N PRO A 138 -5.09 17.23 1.31
CA PRO A 138 -4.78 18.31 2.24
C PRO A 138 -3.53 17.95 3.05
N SER A 139 -2.71 18.94 3.40
CA SER A 139 -1.49 18.76 4.19
C SER A 139 -1.76 18.21 5.61
N ARG A 140 -3.00 18.24 6.05
CA ARG A 140 -3.54 17.53 7.23
C ARG A 140 -4.75 16.73 6.77
N ALA A 141 -4.52 15.49 6.33
CA ALA A 141 -5.62 14.56 6.14
C ALA A 141 -6.16 14.18 7.54
N PRO A 142 -7.50 14.17 7.73
CA PRO A 142 -8.10 13.67 8.97
C PRO A 142 -8.01 12.14 9.10
N TRP A 143 -7.18 11.49 8.25
CA TRP A 143 -6.97 10.05 8.21
C TRP A 143 -5.61 9.74 8.81
N THR A 144 -5.61 9.32 10.05
CA THR A 144 -4.45 8.71 10.68
C THR A 144 -4.49 7.22 10.33
N LEU A 145 -3.59 6.76 9.47
CA LEU A 145 -3.28 5.35 9.35
C LEU A 145 -2.65 4.94 10.68
N GLN A 146 -3.45 4.43 11.58
CA GLN A 146 -2.99 3.91 12.84
C GLN A 146 -2.73 2.42 12.63
N PHE A 147 -1.48 2.07 12.33
CA PHE A 147 -1.03 0.69 12.38
C PHE A 147 -1.00 0.25 13.84
N GLN A 148 -2.05 -0.36 14.31
CA GLN A 148 -2.04 -1.08 15.58
C GLN A 148 -1.46 -2.47 15.32
N PHE A 149 -0.18 -2.61 15.57
CA PHE A 149 0.43 -3.94 15.67
C PHE A 149 -0.13 -4.60 16.94
N ALA A 150 -1.10 -5.48 16.76
CA ALA A 150 -1.53 -6.37 17.85
C ALA A 150 -0.33 -7.25 18.22
N SER A 151 0.09 -7.14 19.48
CA SER A 151 1.19 -7.89 20.11
C SER A 151 0.86 -9.38 20.19
#